data_3832a454168ae919b09c464176ca8b8c
#
_entry.id   3832a454168ae919b09c464176ca8b8c
#
_cell.length_a   1.000
_cell.length_b   1.000
_cell.length_c   1.000
_cell.angle_alpha   90.00
_cell.angle_beta   90.00
_cell.angle_gamma   90.00
#
_symmetry.space_group_name_H-M   'P 1'
#
loop_
_entity.id
_entity.type
_entity.pdbx_description
1 polymer ?
#
loop_
_entity_poly.entity_id
_entity_poly.type
_entity_poly.pdbx_seq_one_letter_code
_entity_poly.pdbx_strand_id
1 'polypeptide(L)'
;METRNLYIRKKNNNNNNGTGFFVSDNLSFDFWAFGYQIQRRMYDDIVYVTLLLVSILWGKVTRSVSDTRGRKWTSSLFGLGLVGLVSGYSSLHPLFSVALHTCLVKLSPRRLVHWINFIFGFAHLFLFRSAILDSPPAHTNAIQMIMTLKLMGLAFEIHDDTGLNPNAEDIFHYAFAHSGILTGPYYRFRTFQDLYETPYALKADCETLMLQRIIRVPFYLILFLVSGYFFPISAVLSENFYESTSFWWRLFYMTPVFFNFRMRLYIGFILSECSCIMAGLGAYPCKTEPKPGQGPSKPITKEELESDIEINFETIHNIDEFKTESVTTMRDALKTWNMTVQWWLAANVYRRLPGYSREFRAFVVMMVSFPTEMNHLVSLKVMP
;
A
#
# COMPACT_ATOMS: atom_id res chain seq x y z
N MET A 1 30.50 -12.32 -23.16
CA MET A 1 31.84 -12.15 -22.58
C MET A 1 32.65 -11.01 -23.23
N GLU A 2 32.15 -10.36 -24.24
CA GLU A 2 32.90 -9.35 -25.05
C GLU A 2 32.63 -7.87 -24.74
N THR A 3 31.68 -7.55 -23.90
CA THR A 3 31.32 -6.15 -23.57
C THR A 3 32.00 -5.60 -22.31
N ARG A 4 32.82 -6.40 -21.62
CA ARG A 4 33.53 -5.98 -20.39
C ARG A 4 34.89 -5.33 -20.63
N ASN A 5 35.46 -5.43 -21.83
CA ASN A 5 36.84 -4.99 -22.13
C ASN A 5 36.95 -3.59 -22.74
N LEU A 6 35.86 -2.91 -23.03
CA LEU A 6 35.89 -1.55 -23.61
C LEU A 6 35.92 -0.41 -22.58
N TYR A 7 35.61 -0.68 -21.30
CA TYR A 7 35.55 0.35 -20.26
C TYR A 7 36.88 0.58 -19.54
N ILE A 8 37.83 -0.35 -19.61
CA ILE A 8 39.13 -0.25 -18.87
C ILE A 8 40.22 0.46 -19.69
N ARG A 9 40.03 0.68 -20.99
CA ARG A 9 41.10 1.24 -21.87
C ARG A 9 41.08 2.79 -21.98
N LYS A 10 40.16 3.50 -21.30
CA LYS A 10 40.04 4.97 -21.37
C LYS A 10 40.48 5.72 -20.08
N LYS A 11 41.10 5.03 -19.12
CA LYS A 11 41.47 5.62 -17.82
C LYS A 11 42.96 5.92 -17.63
N ASN A 12 43.79 5.80 -18.69
CA ASN A 12 45.19 6.18 -18.61
C ASN A 12 45.55 7.19 -19.71
N ASN A 13 45.17 8.43 -19.54
CA ASN A 13 45.92 9.63 -19.98
C ASN A 13 45.09 10.87 -19.64
N ASN A 14 45.46 11.53 -18.57
CA ASN A 14 45.63 12.99 -18.44
C ASN A 14 45.67 13.36 -16.95
N ASN A 15 46.91 13.39 -16.43
CA ASN A 15 47.28 14.32 -15.39
C ASN A 15 47.35 15.71 -16.05
N ASN A 16 46.51 16.65 -15.59
CA ASN A 16 46.94 18.02 -15.39
C ASN A 16 45.84 18.86 -14.70
N ASN A 17 46.29 19.60 -13.73
CA ASN A 17 45.68 20.63 -12.90
C ASN A 17 44.59 21.50 -13.54
N GLY A 18 43.51 21.75 -12.78
CA GLY A 18 42.60 22.83 -13.11
C GLY A 18 41.33 22.77 -12.24
N THR A 19 41.28 23.60 -11.19
CA THR A 19 40.04 24.01 -10.50
C THR A 19 39.12 24.68 -11.52
N GLY A 20 38.14 23.94 -12.00
CA GLY A 20 37.12 24.45 -12.90
C GLY A 20 35.77 23.90 -12.54
N PHE A 21 34.85 24.77 -12.17
CA PHE A 21 33.44 24.53 -12.17
C PHE A 21 33.06 23.93 -13.53
N PHE A 22 32.72 22.64 -13.60
CA PHE A 22 32.18 22.04 -14.80
C PHE A 22 30.73 22.51 -15.04
N VAL A 23 30.63 23.67 -15.70
CA VAL A 23 29.49 23.96 -16.59
C VAL A 23 29.84 23.25 -17.87
N SER A 24 29.32 22.06 -18.12
CA SER A 24 29.44 21.38 -19.41
C SER A 24 28.49 22.03 -20.38
N ASP A 25 29.07 22.77 -21.33
CA ASP A 25 28.44 23.14 -22.58
C ASP A 25 28.01 21.88 -23.34
N ASN A 26 26.76 21.90 -23.80
CA ASN A 26 25.97 20.91 -24.58
C ASN A 26 24.97 20.10 -23.75
N LEU A 27 23.94 20.81 -23.23
CA LEU A 27 22.68 20.20 -22.88
C LEU A 27 21.86 19.87 -24.16
N SER A 28 22.36 18.99 -24.99
CA SER A 28 21.48 18.28 -25.90
C SER A 28 20.72 17.24 -25.06
N PHE A 29 19.50 17.58 -24.65
CA PHE A 29 18.63 16.66 -23.94
C PHE A 29 18.31 15.47 -24.87
N ASP A 30 19.01 14.38 -24.69
CA ASP A 30 18.73 13.14 -25.41
C ASP A 30 17.50 12.48 -24.80
N PHE A 31 16.34 12.84 -25.36
CA PHE A 31 15.04 12.34 -24.95
C PHE A 31 14.95 10.81 -24.99
N TRP A 32 15.63 10.17 -25.93
CA TRP A 32 15.63 8.71 -26.06
C TRP A 32 16.50 8.03 -25.01
N ALA A 33 17.67 8.56 -24.73
CA ALA A 33 18.54 8.05 -23.67
C ALA A 33 17.88 8.26 -22.29
N PHE A 34 17.23 9.38 -22.08
CA PHE A 34 16.44 9.67 -20.88
C PHE A 34 15.27 8.67 -20.71
N GLY A 35 14.49 8.45 -21.77
CA GLY A 35 13.38 7.49 -21.75
C GLY A 35 13.84 6.07 -21.44
N TYR A 36 14.95 5.62 -22.05
CA TYR A 36 15.51 4.29 -21.78
C TYR A 36 16.02 4.12 -20.36
N GLN A 37 16.68 5.12 -19.79
CA GLN A 37 17.14 5.08 -18.39
C GLN A 37 15.98 5.08 -17.40
N ILE A 38 14.92 5.87 -17.64
CA ILE A 38 13.70 5.84 -16.84
C ILE A 38 13.07 4.45 -16.93
N GLN A 39 12.88 3.92 -18.13
CA GLN A 39 12.25 2.62 -18.34
C GLN A 39 12.98 1.49 -17.60
N ARG A 40 14.30 1.46 -17.62
CA ARG A 40 15.10 0.43 -16.95
C ARG A 40 15.06 0.54 -15.43
N ARG A 41 15.02 1.78 -14.88
CA ARG A 41 14.98 2.01 -13.43
C ARG A 41 13.58 1.87 -12.84
N MET A 42 12.56 2.09 -13.63
CA MET A 42 11.16 2.12 -13.20
C MET A 42 10.34 0.93 -13.70
N TYR A 43 10.98 -0.08 -14.28
CA TYR A 43 10.27 -1.22 -14.86
C TYR A 43 9.28 -1.85 -13.87
N ASP A 44 9.72 -2.12 -12.66
CA ASP A 44 8.87 -2.73 -11.61
C ASP A 44 7.70 -1.80 -11.22
N ASP A 45 7.94 -0.49 -11.15
CA ASP A 45 6.89 0.49 -10.85
C ASP A 45 5.88 0.59 -12.00
N ILE A 46 6.33 0.57 -13.26
CA ILE A 46 5.46 0.59 -14.44
C ILE A 46 4.58 -0.66 -14.46
N VAL A 47 5.16 -1.83 -14.24
CA VAL A 47 4.41 -3.09 -14.15
C VAL A 47 3.38 -3.01 -13.02
N TYR A 48 3.77 -2.52 -11.85
CA TYR A 48 2.88 -2.43 -10.71
C TYR A 48 1.72 -1.45 -10.93
N VAL A 49 1.99 -0.27 -11.48
CA VAL A 49 0.95 0.71 -11.86
C VAL A 49 0.02 0.13 -12.92
N THR A 50 0.56 -0.59 -13.91
CA THR A 50 -0.25 -1.28 -14.92
C THR A 50 -1.18 -2.29 -14.29
N LEU A 51 -0.71 -3.10 -13.33
CA LEU A 51 -1.55 -4.07 -12.63
C LEU A 51 -2.64 -3.39 -11.80
N LEU A 52 -2.35 -2.22 -11.20
CA LEU A 52 -3.36 -1.41 -10.51
C LEU A 52 -4.43 -0.89 -11.49
N LEU A 53 -4.04 -0.39 -12.66
CA LEU A 53 -4.99 0.05 -13.69
C LEU A 53 -5.85 -1.11 -14.20
N VAL A 54 -5.26 -2.28 -14.45
CA VAL A 54 -6.01 -3.50 -14.80
C VAL A 54 -6.95 -3.91 -13.67
N SER A 55 -6.53 -3.78 -12.41
CA SER A 55 -7.38 -4.04 -11.24
C SER A 55 -8.60 -3.11 -11.16
N ILE A 56 -8.43 -1.83 -11.54
CA ILE A 56 -9.56 -0.87 -11.66
C ILE A 56 -10.58 -1.37 -12.70
N LEU A 57 -10.11 -1.74 -13.89
CA LEU A 57 -10.98 -2.27 -14.95
C LEU A 57 -11.65 -3.56 -14.53
N TRP A 58 -10.94 -4.44 -13.82
CA TRP A 58 -11.49 -5.70 -13.30
C TRP A 58 -12.59 -5.49 -12.26
N GLY A 59 -12.56 -4.39 -11.52
CA GLY A 59 -13.64 -3.99 -10.62
C GLY A 59 -14.98 -3.88 -11.34
N LYS A 60 -15.01 -3.31 -12.56
CA LYS A 60 -16.21 -3.24 -13.40
C LYS A 60 -16.68 -4.64 -13.83
N VAL A 61 -15.75 -5.50 -14.23
CA VAL A 61 -16.06 -6.91 -14.60
C VAL A 61 -16.68 -7.65 -13.42
N THR A 62 -16.10 -7.52 -12.23
CA THR A 62 -16.62 -8.17 -11.01
C THR A 62 -18.05 -7.71 -10.69
N ARG A 63 -18.34 -6.43 -10.83
CA ARG A 63 -19.69 -5.87 -10.58
C ARG A 63 -20.73 -6.33 -11.61
N SER A 64 -20.32 -6.62 -12.85
CA SER A 64 -21.22 -7.08 -13.91
C SER A 64 -21.68 -8.53 -13.74
N VAL A 65 -21.01 -9.33 -12.91
CA VAL A 65 -21.43 -10.69 -12.58
C VAL A 65 -22.66 -10.63 -11.67
N SER A 66 -23.78 -11.24 -12.08
CA SER A 66 -25.06 -11.18 -11.36
C SER A 66 -25.07 -12.04 -10.09
N ASP A 67 -24.41 -13.19 -10.11
CA ASP A 67 -24.36 -14.12 -8.99
C ASP A 67 -23.32 -13.70 -7.95
N THR A 68 -23.72 -13.62 -6.69
CA THR A 68 -22.87 -13.25 -5.56
C THR A 68 -21.67 -14.18 -5.39
N ARG A 69 -21.87 -15.49 -5.56
CA ARG A 69 -20.78 -16.46 -5.46
C ARG A 69 -19.80 -16.29 -6.62
N GLY A 70 -20.30 -16.12 -7.82
CA GLY A 70 -19.49 -15.81 -9.01
C GLY A 70 -18.68 -14.53 -8.84
N ARG A 71 -19.26 -13.47 -8.26
CA ARG A 71 -18.56 -12.22 -7.94
C ARG A 71 -17.40 -12.44 -6.96
N LYS A 72 -17.60 -13.21 -5.89
CA LYS A 72 -16.55 -13.56 -4.92
C LYS A 72 -15.40 -14.31 -5.60
N TRP A 73 -15.71 -15.35 -6.39
CA TRP A 73 -14.70 -16.14 -7.11
C TRP A 73 -13.96 -15.33 -8.17
N THR A 74 -14.66 -14.54 -8.99
CA THR A 74 -14.05 -13.67 -10.01
C THR A 74 -13.06 -12.69 -9.39
N SER A 75 -13.43 -12.09 -8.26
CA SER A 75 -12.56 -11.18 -7.51
C SER A 75 -11.32 -11.89 -6.95
N SER A 76 -11.51 -13.04 -6.31
CA SER A 76 -10.45 -13.73 -5.57
C SER A 76 -9.44 -14.43 -6.46
N LEU A 77 -9.91 -15.06 -7.54
CA LEU A 77 -9.03 -15.73 -8.50
C LEU A 77 -8.15 -14.70 -9.23
N PHE A 78 -8.73 -13.56 -9.60
CA PHE A 78 -7.95 -12.49 -10.20
C PHE A 78 -6.94 -11.90 -9.19
N GLY A 79 -7.35 -11.67 -7.94
CA GLY A 79 -6.45 -11.22 -6.89
C GLY A 79 -5.31 -12.20 -6.60
N LEU A 80 -5.59 -13.51 -6.58
CA LEU A 80 -4.56 -14.55 -6.49
C LEU A 80 -3.60 -14.50 -7.68
N GLY A 81 -4.13 -14.29 -8.89
CA GLY A 81 -3.32 -14.09 -10.10
C GLY A 81 -2.40 -12.87 -9.99
N LEU A 82 -2.91 -11.73 -9.46
CA LEU A 82 -2.09 -10.54 -9.19
C LEU A 82 -0.94 -10.84 -8.21
N VAL A 83 -1.23 -11.56 -7.11
CA VAL A 83 -0.21 -11.98 -6.15
C VAL A 83 0.86 -12.83 -6.83
N GLY A 84 0.46 -13.79 -7.66
CA GLY A 84 1.38 -14.65 -8.42
C GLY A 84 2.27 -13.85 -9.39
N LEU A 85 1.67 -12.91 -10.14
CA LEU A 85 2.40 -12.06 -11.11
C LEU A 85 3.42 -11.13 -10.44
N VAL A 86 3.03 -10.52 -9.31
CA VAL A 86 3.90 -9.56 -8.58
C VAL A 86 4.99 -10.27 -7.79
N SER A 87 4.65 -11.41 -7.17
CA SER A 87 5.52 -12.04 -6.16
C SER A 87 6.29 -13.23 -6.70
N GLY A 88 5.93 -13.78 -7.86
CA GLY A 88 6.55 -15.00 -8.38
C GLY A 88 6.59 -16.11 -7.33
N TYR A 89 7.76 -16.69 -7.07
CA TYR A 89 7.94 -17.73 -6.04
C TYR A 89 7.64 -17.23 -4.62
N SER A 90 7.83 -15.95 -4.33
CA SER A 90 7.51 -15.37 -3.02
C SER A 90 6.00 -15.34 -2.72
N SER A 91 5.13 -15.65 -3.69
CA SER A 91 3.69 -15.82 -3.49
C SER A 91 3.33 -16.94 -2.49
N LEU A 92 4.23 -17.89 -2.26
CA LEU A 92 4.06 -18.92 -1.24
C LEU A 92 3.89 -18.34 0.17
N HIS A 93 4.50 -17.20 0.48
CA HIS A 93 4.36 -16.56 1.79
C HIS A 93 2.94 -16.02 2.06
N PRO A 94 2.29 -15.24 1.17
CA PRO A 94 0.88 -14.89 1.32
C PRO A 94 -0.05 -16.11 1.40
N LEU A 95 0.18 -17.14 0.59
CA LEU A 95 -0.59 -18.39 0.65
C LEU A 95 -0.45 -19.09 1.99
N PHE A 96 0.78 -19.22 2.48
CA PHE A 96 1.06 -19.77 3.81
C PHE A 96 0.40 -18.94 4.92
N SER A 97 0.47 -17.61 4.84
CA SER A 97 -0.22 -16.72 5.79
C SER A 97 -1.71 -17.00 5.86
N VAL A 98 -2.39 -17.10 4.71
CA VAL A 98 -3.84 -17.36 4.68
C VAL A 98 -4.16 -18.72 5.26
N ALA A 99 -3.40 -19.77 4.89
CA ALA A 99 -3.59 -21.11 5.44
C ALA A 99 -3.37 -21.14 6.97
N LEU A 100 -2.26 -20.56 7.45
CA LEU A 100 -1.94 -20.49 8.86
C LEU A 100 -3.01 -19.75 9.66
N HIS A 101 -3.36 -18.54 9.26
CA HIS A 101 -4.38 -17.75 9.96
C HIS A 101 -5.76 -18.42 9.92
N THR A 102 -6.12 -19.06 8.82
CA THR A 102 -7.36 -19.86 8.74
C THR A 102 -7.36 -21.00 9.77
N CYS A 103 -6.28 -21.74 9.87
CA CYS A 103 -6.12 -22.78 10.89
C CYS A 103 -6.20 -22.19 12.31
N LEU A 104 -5.47 -21.11 12.57
CA LEU A 104 -5.45 -20.45 13.87
C LEU A 104 -6.83 -19.93 14.27
N VAL A 105 -7.58 -19.32 13.35
CA VAL A 105 -8.95 -18.86 13.59
C VAL A 105 -9.89 -20.01 13.94
N LYS A 106 -9.73 -21.16 13.28
CA LYS A 106 -10.61 -22.34 13.49
C LYS A 106 -10.26 -23.15 14.75
N LEU A 107 -8.98 -23.22 15.09
CA LEU A 107 -8.50 -24.06 16.20
C LEU A 107 -8.36 -23.31 17.53
N SER A 108 -8.21 -21.98 17.50
CA SER A 108 -7.97 -21.20 18.71
C SER A 108 -9.26 -20.95 19.50
N PRO A 109 -9.19 -20.97 20.84
CA PRO A 109 -10.31 -20.51 21.67
C PRO A 109 -10.65 -19.07 21.34
N ARG A 110 -11.93 -18.74 21.21
CA ARG A 110 -12.41 -17.41 20.81
C ARG A 110 -11.83 -16.27 21.67
N ARG A 111 -11.60 -16.53 22.97
CA ARG A 111 -11.01 -15.54 23.90
C ARG A 111 -9.57 -15.15 23.52
N LEU A 112 -8.81 -16.03 22.90
CA LEU A 112 -7.39 -15.87 22.60
C LEU A 112 -7.11 -15.72 21.11
N VAL A 113 -8.10 -15.92 20.23
CA VAL A 113 -7.91 -15.95 18.77
C VAL A 113 -7.19 -14.71 18.24
N HIS A 114 -7.52 -13.53 18.74
CA HIS A 114 -6.91 -12.28 18.31
C HIS A 114 -5.44 -12.17 18.73
N TRP A 115 -5.08 -12.56 19.98
CA TRP A 115 -3.69 -12.54 20.43
C TRP A 115 -2.82 -13.58 19.72
N ILE A 116 -3.34 -14.78 19.54
CA ILE A 116 -2.64 -15.86 18.84
C ILE A 116 -2.33 -15.41 17.39
N ASN A 117 -3.35 -14.94 16.67
CA ASN A 117 -3.17 -14.45 15.31
C ASN A 117 -2.27 -13.21 15.23
N PHE A 118 -2.30 -12.32 16.22
CA PHE A 118 -1.44 -11.15 16.30
C PHE A 118 0.04 -11.55 16.43
N ILE A 119 0.35 -12.43 17.38
CA ILE A 119 1.74 -12.88 17.63
C ILE A 119 2.28 -13.62 16.39
N PHE A 120 1.55 -14.60 15.88
CA PHE A 120 1.99 -15.37 14.72
C PHE A 120 2.06 -14.53 13.44
N GLY A 121 1.11 -13.62 13.22
CA GLY A 121 1.11 -12.74 12.05
C GLY A 121 2.33 -11.81 12.02
N PHE A 122 2.64 -11.17 13.15
CA PHE A 122 3.84 -10.32 13.22
C PHE A 122 5.14 -11.12 13.23
N ALA A 123 5.19 -12.27 13.88
CA ALA A 123 6.35 -13.16 13.83
C ALA A 123 6.64 -13.60 12.39
N HIS A 124 5.61 -14.03 11.65
CA HIS A 124 5.75 -14.40 10.25
C HIS A 124 6.18 -13.21 9.38
N LEU A 125 5.57 -12.02 9.57
CA LEU A 125 5.95 -10.81 8.86
C LEU A 125 7.41 -10.40 9.15
N PHE A 126 7.85 -10.52 10.40
CA PHE A 126 9.23 -10.24 10.80
C PHE A 126 10.21 -11.24 10.16
N LEU A 127 9.91 -12.54 10.21
CA LEU A 127 10.73 -13.58 9.56
C LEU A 127 10.82 -13.37 8.06
N PHE A 128 9.70 -13.06 7.42
CA PHE A 128 9.63 -12.79 5.97
C PHE A 128 10.51 -11.59 5.55
N ARG A 129 10.65 -10.60 6.42
CA ARG A 129 11.46 -9.39 6.18
C ARG A 129 12.89 -9.49 6.66
N SER A 130 13.18 -10.46 7.54
CA SER A 130 14.55 -10.63 8.02
C SER A 130 15.46 -11.11 6.90
N ALA A 131 16.72 -10.66 6.92
CA ALA A 131 17.75 -11.09 5.97
C ALA A 131 18.08 -12.59 6.03
N ILE A 132 17.40 -13.35 6.89
CA ILE A 132 17.51 -14.83 7.03
C ILE A 132 16.87 -15.53 5.83
N LEU A 133 15.78 -14.94 5.28
CA LEU A 133 15.17 -15.35 4.02
C LEU A 133 15.52 -14.25 3.01
N ASP A 134 15.95 -14.58 1.81
CA ASP A 134 16.28 -13.61 0.77
C ASP A 134 15.29 -12.46 0.75
N SER A 135 15.79 -11.22 0.74
CA SER A 135 14.95 -10.02 0.84
C SER A 135 13.88 -9.99 -0.25
N PRO A 136 12.59 -10.09 0.12
CA PRO A 136 11.52 -10.14 -0.87
C PRO A 136 11.42 -8.82 -1.65
N PRO A 137 10.94 -8.84 -2.91
CA PRO A 137 10.66 -7.63 -3.67
C PRO A 137 9.76 -6.66 -2.89
N ALA A 138 9.98 -5.35 -3.05
CA ALA A 138 9.25 -4.32 -2.31
C ALA A 138 7.72 -4.45 -2.46
N HIS A 139 7.24 -4.79 -3.65
CA HIS A 139 5.81 -4.97 -3.93
C HIS A 139 5.22 -6.21 -3.25
N THR A 140 5.96 -7.32 -3.21
CA THR A 140 5.56 -8.53 -2.47
C THR A 140 5.42 -8.25 -0.98
N ASN A 141 6.32 -7.43 -0.45
CA ASN A 141 6.28 -7.01 0.93
C ASN A 141 5.05 -6.15 1.25
N ALA A 142 4.63 -5.26 0.35
CA ALA A 142 3.38 -4.50 0.50
C ALA A 142 2.16 -5.44 0.54
N ILE A 143 2.09 -6.43 -0.36
CA ILE A 143 1.04 -7.46 -0.38
C ILE A 143 1.01 -8.22 0.96
N GLN A 144 2.16 -8.71 1.42
CA GLN A 144 2.26 -9.47 2.67
C GLN A 144 1.82 -8.63 3.88
N MET A 145 2.18 -7.35 3.91
CA MET A 145 1.77 -6.43 4.97
C MET A 145 0.24 -6.25 5.03
N ILE A 146 -0.38 -5.94 3.90
CA ILE A 146 -1.85 -5.77 3.82
C ILE A 146 -2.56 -7.08 4.17
N MET A 147 -2.07 -8.21 3.67
CA MET A 147 -2.60 -9.54 3.98
C MET A 147 -2.56 -9.80 5.49
N THR A 148 -1.43 -9.53 6.13
CA THR A 148 -1.26 -9.70 7.58
C THR A 148 -2.23 -8.82 8.35
N LEU A 149 -2.38 -7.52 7.99
CA LEU A 149 -3.34 -6.62 8.64
C LEU A 149 -4.79 -7.09 8.47
N LYS A 150 -5.17 -7.58 7.28
CA LYS A 150 -6.52 -8.12 7.02
C LYS A 150 -6.81 -9.34 7.90
N LEU A 151 -5.92 -10.32 7.92
CA LEU A 151 -6.11 -11.58 8.65
C LEU A 151 -6.09 -11.38 10.17
N MET A 152 -5.18 -10.55 10.68
CA MET A 152 -5.19 -10.17 12.10
C MET A 152 -6.45 -9.36 12.45
N GLY A 153 -6.83 -8.39 11.60
CA GLY A 153 -8.06 -7.61 11.77
C GLY A 153 -9.29 -8.49 11.88
N LEU A 154 -9.39 -9.52 11.02
CA LEU A 154 -10.45 -10.53 11.08
C LEU A 154 -10.48 -11.25 12.44
N ALA A 155 -9.33 -11.65 12.96
CA ALA A 155 -9.25 -12.32 14.27
C ALA A 155 -9.72 -11.41 15.41
N PHE A 156 -9.45 -10.11 15.34
CA PHE A 156 -10.01 -9.13 16.28
C PHE A 156 -11.52 -8.97 16.11
N GLU A 157 -12.03 -8.93 14.89
CA GLU A 157 -13.47 -8.85 14.63
C GLU A 157 -14.21 -10.10 15.17
N ILE A 158 -13.65 -11.30 14.98
CA ILE A 158 -14.21 -12.53 15.54
C ILE A 158 -14.22 -12.51 17.06
N HIS A 159 -13.19 -11.95 17.71
CA HIS A 159 -13.16 -11.82 19.17
C HIS A 159 -14.26 -10.87 19.67
N ASP A 160 -14.44 -9.72 18.98
CA ASP A 160 -15.34 -8.66 19.41
C ASP A 160 -16.82 -8.97 19.11
N ASP A 161 -17.11 -9.59 17.98
CA ASP A 161 -18.45 -9.94 17.52
C ASP A 161 -18.70 -11.45 17.67
N THR A 162 -19.50 -11.85 18.65
CA THR A 162 -19.82 -13.24 18.94
C THR A 162 -20.63 -13.95 17.82
N GLY A 163 -21.33 -13.20 16.98
CA GLY A 163 -22.08 -13.73 15.83
C GLY A 163 -21.19 -14.05 14.62
N LEU A 164 -20.00 -13.45 14.55
CA LEU A 164 -19.13 -13.61 13.40
C LEU A 164 -18.39 -14.96 13.44
N ASN A 165 -18.64 -15.81 12.44
CA ASN A 165 -17.97 -17.10 12.27
C ASN A 165 -17.73 -17.41 10.78
N PRO A 166 -16.77 -16.74 10.14
CA PRO A 166 -16.50 -16.96 8.72
C PRO A 166 -15.99 -18.38 8.47
N ASN A 167 -16.41 -18.99 7.36
CA ASN A 167 -15.86 -20.26 6.91
C ASN A 167 -14.49 -20.07 6.23
N ALA A 168 -13.80 -21.13 5.87
CA ALA A 168 -12.50 -21.06 5.21
C ALA A 168 -12.58 -20.42 3.81
N GLU A 169 -13.70 -20.64 3.08
CA GLU A 169 -13.96 -20.03 1.77
C GLU A 169 -14.12 -18.51 1.91
N ASP A 170 -14.83 -18.02 2.93
CA ASP A 170 -14.99 -16.59 3.18
C ASP A 170 -13.65 -15.92 3.54
N ILE A 171 -12.81 -16.59 4.34
CA ILE A 171 -11.46 -16.10 4.68
C ILE A 171 -10.59 -16.03 3.42
N PHE A 172 -10.66 -17.05 2.55
CA PHE A 172 -9.94 -17.05 1.28
C PHE A 172 -10.41 -15.90 0.38
N HIS A 173 -11.72 -15.71 0.21
CA HIS A 173 -12.26 -14.64 -0.60
C HIS A 173 -11.90 -13.25 -0.05
N TYR A 174 -11.95 -13.06 1.27
CA TYR A 174 -11.54 -11.83 1.91
C TYR A 174 -10.04 -11.54 1.73
N ALA A 175 -9.21 -12.56 1.91
CA ALA A 175 -7.77 -12.43 1.79
C ALA A 175 -7.35 -12.06 0.36
N PHE A 176 -7.86 -12.79 -0.64
CA PHE A 176 -7.45 -12.65 -2.04
C PHE A 176 -8.36 -11.75 -2.88
N ALA A 177 -9.34 -11.05 -2.30
CA ALA A 177 -10.10 -10.06 -3.05
C ALA A 177 -9.16 -9.07 -3.76
N HIS A 178 -9.31 -8.91 -5.09
CA HIS A 178 -8.42 -8.07 -5.90
C HIS A 178 -8.40 -6.62 -5.45
N SER A 179 -9.53 -6.12 -4.94
CA SER A 179 -9.65 -4.79 -4.39
C SER A 179 -8.80 -4.65 -3.12
N GLY A 180 -7.81 -3.77 -3.16
CA GLY A 180 -6.93 -3.48 -2.05
C GLY A 180 -5.84 -4.52 -1.73
N ILE A 181 -5.62 -5.56 -2.57
CA ILE A 181 -4.60 -6.57 -2.29
C ILE A 181 -3.17 -6.07 -2.55
N LEU A 182 -2.97 -5.17 -3.50
CA LEU A 182 -1.64 -4.68 -3.87
C LEU A 182 -1.10 -3.68 -2.84
N THR A 183 -1.74 -2.52 -2.67
CA THR A 183 -1.25 -1.42 -1.83
C THR A 183 -2.19 -1.08 -0.67
N GLY A 184 -3.27 -1.81 -0.47
CA GLY A 184 -4.38 -1.42 0.40
C GLY A 184 -5.47 -0.74 -0.41
N PRO A 185 -6.39 0.04 0.19
CA PRO A 185 -6.53 0.32 1.63
C PRO A 185 -6.85 -0.92 2.49
N TYR A 186 -6.58 -0.82 3.78
CA TYR A 186 -7.12 -1.79 4.72
C TYR A 186 -8.65 -1.58 4.86
N TYR A 187 -9.39 -2.66 4.96
CA TYR A 187 -10.82 -2.65 5.27
C TYR A 187 -11.18 -3.87 6.12
N ARG A 188 -12.25 -3.73 6.90
CA ARG A 188 -12.75 -4.77 7.80
C ARG A 188 -13.39 -5.93 7.03
N PHE A 189 -13.44 -7.10 7.65
CA PHE A 189 -14.19 -8.23 7.11
C PHE A 189 -15.68 -7.89 6.97
N ARG A 190 -16.27 -7.14 7.90
CA ARG A 190 -17.63 -6.63 7.78
C ARG A 190 -17.84 -5.79 6.50
N THR A 191 -16.92 -4.89 6.18
CA THR A 191 -17.00 -4.11 4.93
C THR A 191 -16.93 -5.00 3.68
N PHE A 192 -16.16 -6.10 3.75
CA PHE A 192 -16.15 -7.10 2.68
C PHE A 192 -17.48 -7.86 2.56
N GLN A 193 -18.12 -8.23 3.68
CA GLN A 193 -19.45 -8.84 3.66
C GLN A 193 -20.50 -7.88 3.09
N ASP A 194 -20.51 -6.64 3.54
CA ASP A 194 -21.46 -5.61 3.10
C ASP A 194 -21.37 -5.34 1.59
N LEU A 195 -20.19 -5.51 0.95
CA LEU A 195 -20.02 -5.44 -0.51
C LEU A 195 -20.98 -6.41 -1.27
N TYR A 196 -21.28 -7.56 -0.66
CA TYR A 196 -22.09 -8.61 -1.29
C TYR A 196 -23.51 -8.72 -0.72
N GLU A 197 -23.70 -8.31 0.53
CA GLU A 197 -24.96 -8.44 1.25
C GLU A 197 -25.84 -7.19 1.13
N THR A 198 -25.24 -6.02 0.81
CA THR A 198 -25.99 -4.77 0.65
C THR A 198 -26.09 -4.34 -0.82
N PRO A 199 -27.12 -3.58 -1.20
CA PRO A 199 -27.29 -3.12 -2.58
C PRO A 199 -26.40 -1.93 -2.96
N TYR A 200 -25.68 -1.32 -2.01
CA TYR A 200 -24.97 -0.05 -2.20
C TYR A 200 -23.89 -0.12 -3.27
N ALA A 201 -23.13 -1.22 -3.32
CA ALA A 201 -22.09 -1.44 -4.30
C ALA A 201 -22.62 -1.43 -5.76
N LEU A 202 -23.88 -1.83 -5.97
CA LEU A 202 -24.52 -1.85 -7.28
C LEU A 202 -25.25 -0.54 -7.61
N LYS A 203 -25.73 0.19 -6.59
CA LYS A 203 -26.40 1.48 -6.72
C LYS A 203 -25.44 2.67 -6.87
N ALA A 204 -24.20 2.52 -6.37
CA ALA A 204 -23.21 3.59 -6.38
C ALA A 204 -22.74 3.97 -7.81
N ASP A 205 -22.62 5.26 -8.09
CA ASP A 205 -21.95 5.75 -9.29
C ASP A 205 -20.41 5.66 -9.13
N CYS A 206 -19.92 4.42 -9.22
CA CYS A 206 -18.51 4.12 -9.05
C CYS A 206 -17.63 4.75 -10.13
N GLU A 207 -18.16 4.94 -11.35
CA GLU A 207 -17.37 5.46 -12.48
C GLU A 207 -17.05 6.94 -12.28
N THR A 208 -18.04 7.76 -11.95
CA THR A 208 -17.84 9.20 -11.70
C THR A 208 -16.94 9.42 -10.47
N LEU A 209 -17.18 8.70 -9.37
CA LEU A 209 -16.39 8.84 -8.16
C LEU A 209 -14.93 8.39 -8.36
N MET A 210 -14.71 7.31 -9.11
CA MET A 210 -13.37 6.86 -9.50
C MET A 210 -12.67 7.90 -10.38
N LEU A 211 -13.37 8.47 -11.38
CA LEU A 211 -12.79 9.50 -12.25
C LEU A 211 -12.38 10.76 -11.48
N GLN A 212 -13.21 11.21 -10.53
CA GLN A 212 -12.88 12.33 -9.64
C GLN A 212 -11.60 12.08 -8.82
N ARG A 213 -11.32 10.81 -8.50
CA ARG A 213 -10.14 10.43 -7.73
C ARG A 213 -8.90 10.25 -8.61
N ILE A 214 -9.02 9.55 -9.73
CA ILE A 214 -7.89 9.20 -10.61
C ILE A 214 -7.30 10.42 -11.33
N ILE A 215 -8.09 11.48 -11.57
CA ILE A 215 -7.65 12.71 -12.26
C ILE A 215 -6.48 13.40 -11.55
N ARG A 216 -6.24 13.09 -10.28
CA ARG A 216 -5.11 13.61 -9.52
C ARG A 216 -3.78 12.90 -9.81
N VAL A 217 -3.84 11.67 -10.33
CA VAL A 217 -2.65 10.83 -10.58
C VAL A 217 -1.65 11.49 -11.55
N PRO A 218 -2.05 12.07 -12.70
CA PRO A 218 -1.10 12.72 -13.60
C PRO A 218 -0.30 13.84 -12.94
N PHE A 219 -0.92 14.62 -12.04
CA PHE A 219 -0.23 15.68 -11.30
C PHE A 219 0.90 15.11 -10.42
N TYR A 220 0.61 14.09 -9.63
CA TYR A 220 1.63 13.44 -8.78
C TYR A 220 2.68 12.70 -9.60
N LEU A 221 2.31 12.16 -10.76
CA LEU A 221 3.26 11.52 -11.67
C LEU A 221 4.27 12.53 -12.23
N ILE A 222 3.82 13.71 -12.64
CA ILE A 222 4.72 14.78 -13.09
C ILE A 222 5.67 15.20 -11.97
N LEU A 223 5.16 15.41 -10.76
CA LEU A 223 5.99 15.77 -9.60
C LEU A 223 7.02 14.68 -9.27
N PHE A 224 6.61 13.41 -9.36
CA PHE A 224 7.50 12.27 -9.17
C PHE A 224 8.64 12.23 -10.20
N LEU A 225 8.30 12.39 -11.49
CA LEU A 225 9.29 12.37 -12.56
C LEU A 225 10.25 13.55 -12.49
N VAL A 226 9.73 14.75 -12.27
CA VAL A 226 10.53 15.99 -12.19
C VAL A 226 11.48 15.92 -10.97
N SER A 227 10.98 15.58 -9.78
CA SER A 227 11.81 15.49 -8.58
C SER A 227 12.85 14.37 -8.70
N GLY A 228 12.50 13.23 -9.29
CA GLY A 228 13.42 12.11 -9.51
C GLY A 228 14.50 12.41 -10.56
N TYR A 229 14.21 13.28 -11.52
CA TYR A 229 15.20 13.74 -12.48
C TYR A 229 16.25 14.66 -11.85
N PHE A 230 15.82 15.66 -11.08
CA PHE A 230 16.75 16.62 -10.46
C PHE A 230 17.46 16.06 -9.23
N PHE A 231 16.81 15.16 -8.47
CA PHE A 231 17.32 14.60 -7.22
C PHE A 231 17.24 13.07 -7.23
N PRO A 232 18.00 12.40 -8.12
CA PRO A 232 17.96 10.94 -8.21
C PRO A 232 18.50 10.29 -6.95
N ILE A 233 17.80 9.30 -6.41
CA ILE A 233 18.24 8.54 -5.22
C ILE A 233 19.58 7.84 -5.42
N SER A 234 19.91 7.48 -6.65
CA SER A 234 21.21 6.88 -7.00
C SER A 234 22.41 7.78 -6.71
N ALA A 235 22.20 9.09 -6.66
CA ALA A 235 23.27 10.02 -6.24
C ALA A 235 23.64 9.83 -4.77
N VAL A 236 22.62 9.65 -3.90
CA VAL A 236 22.84 9.41 -2.45
C VAL A 236 23.51 8.07 -2.19
N LEU A 237 23.29 7.07 -3.05
CA LEU A 237 23.88 5.73 -2.90
C LEU A 237 25.32 5.64 -3.42
N SER A 238 25.83 6.68 -4.08
CA SER A 238 27.21 6.70 -4.57
C SER A 238 28.19 7.01 -3.43
N GLU A 239 29.33 6.31 -3.36
CA GLU A 239 30.38 6.54 -2.38
C GLU A 239 30.91 7.99 -2.45
N ASN A 240 31.06 8.52 -3.65
CA ASN A 240 31.52 9.89 -3.87
C ASN A 240 30.59 10.95 -3.28
N PHE A 241 29.29 10.67 -3.09
CA PHE A 241 28.35 11.63 -2.53
C PHE A 241 28.74 12.04 -1.08
N TYR A 242 29.16 11.06 -0.28
CA TYR A 242 29.54 11.32 1.11
C TYR A 242 30.91 11.98 1.24
N GLU A 243 31.83 11.73 0.32
CA GLU A 243 33.16 12.33 0.34
C GLU A 243 33.19 13.74 -0.24
N SER A 244 32.39 14.00 -1.30
CA SER A 244 32.44 15.27 -2.05
C SER A 244 31.46 16.33 -1.56
N THR A 245 30.45 15.97 -0.72
CA THR A 245 29.39 16.91 -0.33
C THR A 245 29.44 17.29 1.15
N SER A 246 29.11 18.56 1.46
CA SER A 246 28.99 19.04 2.82
C SER A 246 27.82 18.42 3.56
N PHE A 247 27.89 18.42 4.90
CA PHE A 247 26.79 17.92 5.76
C PHE A 247 25.46 18.62 5.46
N TRP A 248 25.47 19.95 5.29
CA TRP A 248 24.24 20.72 5.01
C TRP A 248 23.64 20.39 3.66
N TRP A 249 24.47 20.13 2.63
CA TRP A 249 23.99 19.71 1.32
C TRP A 249 23.34 18.33 1.39
N ARG A 250 23.94 17.39 2.11
CA ARG A 250 23.37 16.05 2.34
C ARG A 250 22.01 16.13 3.04
N LEU A 251 21.90 16.96 4.08
CA LEU A 251 20.63 17.16 4.80
C LEU A 251 19.57 17.79 3.88
N PHE A 252 19.92 18.79 3.10
CA PHE A 252 19.02 19.39 2.10
C PHE A 252 18.56 18.35 1.08
N TYR A 253 19.47 17.53 0.54
CA TYR A 253 19.18 16.54 -0.50
C TYR A 253 18.16 15.48 -0.05
N MET A 254 18.13 15.12 1.23
CA MET A 254 17.14 14.19 1.78
C MET A 254 15.70 14.67 1.62
N THR A 255 15.47 15.99 1.64
CA THR A 255 14.11 16.56 1.52
C THR A 255 13.47 16.26 0.15
N PRO A 256 14.09 16.59 -1.01
CA PRO A 256 13.51 16.25 -2.31
C PRO A 256 13.47 14.74 -2.59
N VAL A 257 14.41 13.95 -2.04
CA VAL A 257 14.34 12.48 -2.14
C VAL A 257 13.13 11.94 -1.39
N PHE A 258 12.86 12.43 -0.18
CA PHE A 258 11.66 12.05 0.57
C PHE A 258 10.37 12.57 -0.09
N PHE A 259 10.40 13.76 -0.70
CA PHE A 259 9.29 14.27 -1.49
C PHE A 259 8.97 13.34 -2.67
N ASN A 260 10.00 12.93 -3.43
CA ASN A 260 9.85 11.97 -4.54
C ASN A 260 9.21 10.66 -4.08
N PHE A 261 9.66 10.12 -2.94
CA PHE A 261 9.09 8.93 -2.33
C PHE A 261 7.60 9.10 -1.99
N ARG A 262 7.19 10.26 -1.42
CA ARG A 262 5.77 10.52 -1.12
C ARG A 262 4.93 10.58 -2.39
N MET A 263 5.41 11.24 -3.45
CA MET A 263 4.67 11.32 -4.74
C MET A 263 4.41 9.94 -5.32
N ARG A 264 5.38 9.04 -5.26
CA ARG A 264 5.22 7.63 -5.66
C ARG A 264 4.14 6.92 -4.85
N LEU A 265 4.12 7.11 -3.53
CA LEU A 265 3.10 6.51 -2.66
C LEU A 265 1.70 7.08 -2.91
N TYR A 266 1.57 8.38 -3.19
CA TYR A 266 0.27 8.99 -3.53
C TYR A 266 -0.33 8.35 -4.77
N ILE A 267 0.47 8.13 -5.82
CA ILE A 267 0.02 7.43 -7.02
C ILE A 267 -0.50 6.03 -6.66
N GLY A 268 0.27 5.27 -5.90
CA GLY A 268 -0.10 3.90 -5.49
C GLY A 268 -1.38 3.86 -4.65
N PHE A 269 -1.52 4.74 -3.67
CA PHE A 269 -2.71 4.81 -2.81
C PHE A 269 -3.95 5.23 -3.60
N ILE A 270 -3.87 6.28 -4.43
CA ILE A 270 -5.00 6.74 -5.25
C ILE A 270 -5.47 5.65 -6.20
N LEU A 271 -4.56 4.99 -6.93
CA LEU A 271 -4.93 3.92 -7.86
C LEU A 271 -5.55 2.73 -7.14
N SER A 272 -5.06 2.40 -5.94
CA SER A 272 -5.62 1.33 -5.15
C SER A 272 -7.00 1.67 -4.58
N GLU A 273 -7.23 2.92 -4.15
CA GLU A 273 -8.57 3.42 -3.80
C GLU A 273 -9.51 3.34 -5.01
N CYS A 274 -9.07 3.75 -6.20
CA CYS A 274 -9.85 3.64 -7.44
C CYS A 274 -10.25 2.18 -7.76
N SER A 275 -9.36 1.21 -7.50
CA SER A 275 -9.68 -0.22 -7.66
C SER A 275 -10.79 -0.66 -6.69
N CYS A 276 -10.77 -0.18 -5.45
CA CYS A 276 -11.83 -0.45 -4.46
C CYS A 276 -13.15 0.22 -4.86
N ILE A 277 -13.12 1.49 -5.30
CA ILE A 277 -14.32 2.22 -5.77
C ILE A 277 -14.97 1.48 -6.93
N MET A 278 -14.19 1.08 -7.95
CA MET A 278 -14.72 0.38 -9.12
C MET A 278 -15.31 -0.99 -8.80
N ALA A 279 -14.80 -1.67 -7.77
CA ALA A 279 -15.38 -2.90 -7.24
C ALA A 279 -16.64 -2.65 -6.40
N GLY A 280 -16.94 -1.41 -6.01
CA GLY A 280 -18.02 -1.04 -5.10
C GLY A 280 -17.70 -1.30 -3.63
N LEU A 281 -16.43 -1.58 -3.30
CA LEU A 281 -16.00 -1.85 -1.93
C LEU A 281 -15.99 -0.59 -1.09
N GLY A 282 -16.67 -0.61 0.05
CA GLY A 282 -16.73 0.51 0.97
C GLY A 282 -17.79 1.56 0.61
N ALA A 283 -18.71 1.21 -0.31
CA ALA A 283 -19.86 2.02 -0.65
C ALA A 283 -20.88 2.05 0.50
N TYR A 284 -21.09 3.21 1.09
CA TYR A 284 -22.06 3.41 2.17
C TYR A 284 -22.82 4.73 2.01
N PRO A 285 -24.08 4.79 2.50
CA PRO A 285 -24.83 6.04 2.55
C PRO A 285 -24.10 7.13 3.33
N CYS A 286 -24.05 8.36 2.80
CA CYS A 286 -23.41 9.50 3.49
C CYS A 286 -23.97 9.74 4.90
N LYS A 287 -25.27 9.47 5.10
CA LYS A 287 -25.95 9.59 6.39
C LYS A 287 -25.41 8.67 7.49
N THR A 288 -24.80 7.55 7.13
CA THR A 288 -24.19 6.61 8.10
C THR A 288 -22.83 7.08 8.61
N GLU A 289 -22.34 8.22 8.12
CA GLU A 289 -21.04 8.82 8.51
C GLU A 289 -19.90 7.79 8.45
N PRO A 290 -19.64 7.19 7.28
CA PRO A 290 -18.56 6.20 7.15
C PRO A 290 -17.21 6.86 7.41
N LYS A 291 -16.30 6.10 8.05
CA LYS A 291 -14.96 6.57 8.39
C LYS A 291 -13.89 5.64 7.81
N PRO A 292 -12.71 6.17 7.44
CA PRO A 292 -11.62 5.39 6.90
C PRO A 292 -11.28 4.17 7.77
N GLY A 293 -11.26 2.97 7.16
CA GLY A 293 -10.95 1.70 7.81
C GLY A 293 -12.03 1.16 8.76
N GLN A 294 -12.92 2.00 9.25
CA GLN A 294 -13.96 1.61 10.20
C GLN A 294 -15.24 1.11 9.53
N GLY A 295 -15.67 1.78 8.46
CA GLY A 295 -17.01 1.65 7.90
C GLY A 295 -18.02 2.62 8.53
N PRO A 296 -19.34 2.34 8.43
CA PRO A 296 -20.39 3.19 8.97
C PRO A 296 -20.24 3.39 10.48
N SER A 297 -20.42 4.64 10.94
CA SER A 297 -20.40 4.99 12.37
C SER A 297 -21.80 4.94 12.99
N LYS A 298 -22.84 5.04 12.16
CA LYS A 298 -24.25 4.93 12.53
C LYS A 298 -24.85 3.67 11.93
N PRO A 299 -25.83 3.03 12.60
CA PRO A 299 -26.49 1.85 12.05
C PRO A 299 -27.21 2.20 10.74
N ILE A 300 -27.21 1.26 9.81
CA ILE A 300 -27.94 1.34 8.54
C ILE A 300 -29.42 1.07 8.85
N THR A 301 -30.31 2.00 8.49
CA THR A 301 -31.75 1.85 8.66
C THR A 301 -32.38 1.19 7.43
N LYS A 302 -33.57 0.55 7.61
CA LYS A 302 -34.29 -0.07 6.49
C LYS A 302 -34.72 0.95 5.44
N GLU A 303 -35.02 2.17 5.84
CA GLU A 303 -35.40 3.28 4.96
C GLU A 303 -34.23 3.70 4.05
N GLU A 304 -33.01 3.55 4.52
CA GLU A 304 -31.79 3.84 3.73
C GLU A 304 -31.47 2.73 2.71
N LEU A 305 -32.07 1.57 2.81
CA LEU A 305 -31.96 0.51 1.80
C LEU A 305 -32.84 0.76 0.56
N GLU A 306 -33.94 1.49 0.71
CA GLU A 306 -34.97 1.65 -0.30
C GLU A 306 -34.95 3.00 -1.04
N SER A 307 -34.38 4.07 -0.44
CA SER A 307 -34.37 5.42 -1.02
C SER A 307 -33.20 5.69 -1.98
N ASP A 308 -33.37 6.72 -2.84
CA ASP A 308 -32.25 7.30 -3.62
C ASP A 308 -31.31 8.03 -2.67
N ILE A 309 -30.19 7.39 -2.31
CA ILE A 309 -29.27 7.87 -1.27
C ILE A 309 -27.94 8.21 -1.90
N GLU A 310 -27.40 9.35 -1.53
CA GLU A 310 -26.04 9.73 -1.81
C GLU A 310 -25.06 8.74 -1.12
N ILE A 311 -24.26 8.06 -1.94
CA ILE A 311 -23.29 7.05 -1.52
C ILE A 311 -21.89 7.66 -1.62
N ASN A 312 -21.05 7.43 -0.60
CA ASN A 312 -19.64 7.78 -0.62
C ASN A 312 -18.75 6.56 -0.37
N PHE A 313 -17.44 6.75 -0.54
CA PHE A 313 -16.40 5.75 -0.35
C PHE A 313 -15.39 6.14 0.74
N GLU A 314 -15.81 6.93 1.74
CA GLU A 314 -14.93 7.34 2.85
C GLU A 314 -14.31 6.16 3.60
N THR A 315 -14.99 5.02 3.63
CA THR A 315 -14.47 3.79 4.29
C THR A 315 -13.12 3.34 3.75
N ILE A 316 -12.89 3.49 2.44
CA ILE A 316 -11.63 3.07 1.80
C ILE A 316 -10.71 4.26 1.48
N HIS A 317 -11.05 5.44 1.90
CA HIS A 317 -10.22 6.64 1.75
C HIS A 317 -8.95 6.48 2.59
N ASN A 318 -7.81 6.39 1.93
CA ASN A 318 -6.56 6.02 2.57
C ASN A 318 -5.61 7.20 2.78
N ILE A 319 -5.69 8.21 1.93
CA ILE A 319 -4.82 9.37 1.99
C ILE A 319 -5.53 10.66 1.57
N ASP A 320 -5.35 11.72 2.38
CA ASP A 320 -5.72 13.09 2.02
C ASP A 320 -4.43 13.86 1.72
N GLU A 321 -4.03 13.83 0.46
CA GLU A 321 -2.74 14.34 -0.01
C GLU A 321 -2.58 15.83 0.29
N PHE A 322 -3.65 16.60 0.05
CA PHE A 322 -3.66 18.04 0.27
C PHE A 322 -3.47 18.40 1.75
N LYS A 323 -4.21 17.73 2.63
CA LYS A 323 -4.05 17.95 4.06
C LYS A 323 -2.68 17.49 4.53
N THR A 324 -2.19 16.33 4.06
CA THR A 324 -0.86 15.81 4.44
C THR A 324 0.25 16.82 4.15
N GLU A 325 0.20 17.52 3.02
CA GLU A 325 1.21 18.52 2.65
C GLU A 325 0.99 19.91 3.29
N SER A 326 -0.22 20.23 3.74
CA SER A 326 -0.57 21.56 4.26
C SER A 326 -0.60 21.68 5.79
N VAL A 327 -0.61 20.56 6.53
CA VAL A 327 -0.64 20.60 7.99
C VAL A 327 0.70 21.01 8.58
N THR A 328 0.62 21.72 9.71
CA THR A 328 1.80 22.25 10.41
C THR A 328 2.28 21.33 11.54
N THR A 329 1.48 20.35 11.95
CA THR A 329 1.84 19.43 13.03
C THR A 329 2.05 17.99 12.51
N MET A 330 3.07 17.31 13.00
CA MET A 330 3.32 15.89 12.70
C MET A 330 2.10 15.01 13.07
N ARG A 331 1.40 15.35 14.14
CA ARG A 331 0.21 14.63 14.58
C ARG A 331 -0.89 14.66 13.54
N ASP A 332 -1.12 15.80 12.91
CA ASP A 332 -2.18 15.95 11.92
C ASP A 332 -1.74 15.37 10.57
N ALA A 333 -0.46 15.46 10.21
CA ALA A 333 0.09 14.76 9.06
C ALA A 333 -0.11 13.23 9.16
N LEU A 334 0.17 12.64 10.33
CA LEU A 334 -0.07 11.20 10.54
C LEU A 334 -1.54 10.81 10.45
N LYS A 335 -2.50 11.69 10.83
CA LYS A 335 -3.93 11.39 10.72
C LYS A 335 -4.45 11.35 9.29
N THR A 336 -3.80 12.05 8.37
CA THR A 336 -4.21 12.15 6.97
C THR A 336 -3.43 11.20 6.06
N TRP A 337 -2.39 10.55 6.60
CA TRP A 337 -1.54 9.57 5.94
C TRP A 337 -1.97 8.16 6.27
N ASN A 338 -2.19 7.32 5.25
CA ASN A 338 -2.55 5.90 5.40
C ASN A 338 -3.66 5.68 6.46
N MET A 339 -4.76 6.44 6.32
CA MET A 339 -5.81 6.60 7.33
C MET A 339 -6.44 5.27 7.75
N THR A 340 -6.54 4.31 6.82
CA THR A 340 -7.14 3.01 7.11
C THR A 340 -6.25 2.15 8.02
N VAL A 341 -4.92 2.23 7.86
CA VAL A 341 -3.94 1.55 8.74
C VAL A 341 -3.85 2.28 10.08
N GLN A 342 -3.92 3.62 10.08
CA GLN A 342 -4.01 4.40 11.32
C GLN A 342 -5.23 4.00 12.15
N TRP A 343 -6.38 3.83 11.51
CA TRP A 343 -7.56 3.31 12.18
C TRP A 343 -7.32 1.91 12.75
N TRP A 344 -6.70 1.02 11.97
CA TRP A 344 -6.39 -0.36 12.40
C TRP A 344 -5.52 -0.37 13.67
N LEU A 345 -4.45 0.42 13.69
CA LEU A 345 -3.55 0.57 14.84
C LEU A 345 -4.29 1.14 16.06
N ALA A 346 -5.13 2.14 15.84
CA ALA A 346 -5.92 2.75 16.91
C ALA A 346 -6.93 1.76 17.50
N ALA A 347 -7.63 0.99 16.68
CA ALA A 347 -8.69 0.07 17.10
C ALA A 347 -8.12 -1.20 17.76
N ASN A 348 -7.11 -1.81 17.13
CA ASN A 348 -6.62 -3.13 17.51
C ASN A 348 -5.42 -3.12 18.46
N VAL A 349 -4.72 -1.99 18.58
CA VAL A 349 -3.57 -1.85 19.50
C VAL A 349 -3.84 -0.79 20.56
N TYR A 350 -3.99 0.48 20.18
CA TYR A 350 -4.04 1.59 21.11
C TYR A 350 -5.22 1.51 22.10
N ARG A 351 -6.44 1.23 21.60
CA ARG A 351 -7.65 1.18 22.45
C ARG A 351 -7.71 -0.07 23.35
N ARG A 352 -6.89 -1.09 23.06
CA ARG A 352 -6.86 -2.34 23.84
C ARG A 352 -5.91 -2.30 25.04
N LEU A 353 -5.29 -1.16 25.30
CA LEU A 353 -4.39 -0.91 26.41
C LEU A 353 -4.97 0.16 27.38
N PRO A 354 -6.23 0.06 27.85
CA PRO A 354 -6.87 1.15 28.61
C PRO A 354 -6.22 1.43 29.98
N GLY A 355 -5.54 0.45 30.59
CA GLY A 355 -4.88 0.59 31.90
C GLY A 355 -3.49 1.22 31.87
N TYR A 356 -2.95 1.53 30.68
CA TYR A 356 -1.60 2.07 30.54
C TYR A 356 -1.62 3.56 30.21
N SER A 357 -0.50 4.27 30.49
CA SER A 357 -0.32 5.68 30.19
C SER A 357 -0.43 5.95 28.69
N ARG A 358 -0.76 7.20 28.32
CA ARG A 358 -0.88 7.60 26.91
C ARG A 358 0.43 7.41 26.16
N GLU A 359 1.55 7.71 26.77
CA GLU A 359 2.91 7.61 26.23
C GLU A 359 3.27 6.14 25.95
N PHE A 360 2.99 5.25 26.92
CA PHE A 360 3.23 3.82 26.75
C PHE A 360 2.39 3.23 25.61
N ARG A 361 1.12 3.60 25.52
CA ARG A 361 0.23 3.16 24.43
C ARG A 361 0.74 3.64 23.07
N ALA A 362 1.20 4.90 22.97
CA ALA A 362 1.81 5.44 21.76
C ALA A 362 3.11 4.72 21.40
N PHE A 363 3.96 4.41 22.40
CA PHE A 363 5.19 3.63 22.22
C PHE A 363 4.89 2.23 21.67
N VAL A 364 3.90 1.52 22.22
CA VAL A 364 3.50 0.19 21.71
C VAL A 364 3.02 0.27 20.25
N VAL A 365 2.19 1.28 19.91
CA VAL A 365 1.76 1.50 18.52
C VAL A 365 2.96 1.74 17.60
N MET A 366 3.92 2.55 18.03
CA MET A 366 5.15 2.80 17.27
C MET A 366 5.97 1.51 17.08
N MET A 367 6.11 0.68 18.12
CA MET A 367 6.81 -0.61 18.04
C MET A 367 6.12 -1.59 17.08
N VAL A 368 4.78 -1.60 17.06
CA VAL A 368 3.99 -2.42 16.14
C VAL A 368 4.06 -1.91 14.69
N SER A 369 4.09 -0.58 14.49
CA SER A 369 4.21 0.01 13.16
C SER A 369 5.62 -0.07 12.58
N PHE A 370 6.65 -0.08 13.41
CA PHE A 370 8.05 -0.12 12.98
C PHE A 370 8.38 -1.30 12.04
N PRO A 371 7.99 -2.57 12.30
CA PRO A 371 8.18 -3.65 11.35
C PRO A 371 7.42 -3.45 10.02
N THR A 372 6.35 -2.65 10.02
CA THR A 372 5.59 -2.37 8.79
C THR A 372 6.24 -1.31 7.91
N GLU A 373 7.13 -0.47 8.46
CA GLU A 373 7.77 0.65 7.75
C GLU A 373 9.26 0.40 7.41
N MET A 374 9.94 -0.48 8.12
CA MET A 374 11.41 -0.66 8.02
C MET A 374 11.95 -1.02 6.63
N ASN A 375 11.14 -1.58 5.73
CA ASN A 375 11.64 -2.01 4.42
C ASN A 375 11.95 -0.90 3.43
N HIS A 376 11.46 0.30 3.67
CA HIS A 376 11.85 1.41 2.83
C HIS A 376 13.30 1.83 3.07
N LEU A 377 13.82 1.63 4.30
CA LEU A 377 15.22 1.90 4.66
C LEU A 377 16.17 0.76 4.25
N VAL A 378 15.70 -0.51 4.28
CA VAL A 378 16.52 -1.68 3.91
C VAL A 378 16.58 -1.85 2.39
N SER A 379 15.51 -1.53 1.66
CA SER A 379 15.49 -1.54 0.20
C SER A 379 16.47 -0.53 -0.42
N LEU A 380 16.87 0.50 0.33
CA LEU A 380 17.94 1.42 -0.06
C LEU A 380 19.34 0.79 0.00
N LYS A 381 19.54 -0.33 0.72
CA LYS A 381 20.83 -1.02 0.85
C LYS A 381 21.05 -2.16 -0.17
N VAL A 382 20.03 -2.58 -0.90
CA VAL A 382 20.07 -3.81 -1.73
C VAL A 382 19.82 -3.51 -3.21
N MET A 383 20.16 -2.32 -3.68
CA MET A 383 20.29 -2.11 -5.12
C MET A 383 21.79 -2.14 -5.48
N PRO A 384 22.25 -3.20 -6.19
CA PRO A 384 23.60 -3.25 -6.72
C PRO A 384 23.81 -2.22 -7.84
#